data_0e26eb390dafcac4edceafeaac775608
#
_entry.id   0e26eb390dafcac4edceafeaac775608
#
_cell.length_a   1.000
_cell.length_b   1.000
_cell.length_c   1.000
_cell.angle_alpha   90.00
_cell.angle_beta   90.00
_cell.angle_gamma   90.00
#
_symmetry.space_group_name_H-M   'P 1'
#
loop_
_entity.id
_entity.type
_entity.pdbx_description
1 polymer ?
#
loop_
_entity_poly.entity_id
_entity_poly.type
_entity_poly.pdbx_seq_one_letter_code
_entity_poly.pdbx_strand_id
1 'polypeptide(L)'
;MRGLSVFHTMNGAYIGNSLEKEEVKQELLSAYISIPVLNNIAQTLETLLSKHLMLHNKCLLAVSTVEFLTSVLYYGALGVDMMIVANGSRGDVGFKLHPLVEINLRRTMGHVALSLSNKKSFQHKMMRIDNDGSHYHLHILNKDR
;
A
#
# COMPACT_ATOMS: atom_id res chain seq x y z
N MET A 1 -8.09 -10.17 -2.33
CA MET A 1 -7.95 -9.61 -0.97
C MET A 1 -7.66 -8.13 -1.12
N ARG A 2 -8.49 -7.27 -0.59
CA ARG A 2 -8.25 -5.83 -0.46
C ARG A 2 -7.89 -5.56 1.01
N GLY A 3 -6.98 -4.66 1.28
CA GLY A 3 -6.63 -4.29 2.65
C GLY A 3 -5.49 -3.28 2.68
N LEU A 4 -5.34 -2.65 3.83
CA LEU A 4 -4.35 -1.64 4.11
C LEU A 4 -3.17 -2.27 4.86
N SER A 5 -1.96 -2.13 4.32
CA SER A 5 -0.72 -2.49 5.01
C SER A 5 0.00 -1.23 5.45
N VAL A 6 0.31 -1.14 6.74
CA VAL A 6 1.09 -0.03 7.31
C VAL A 6 2.51 -0.53 7.57
N PHE A 7 3.49 0.14 6.99
CA PHE A 7 4.89 -0.11 7.30
C PHE A 7 5.45 1.04 8.14
N HIS A 8 6.45 0.73 8.93
CA HIS A 8 7.10 1.66 9.83
C HIS A 8 8.53 1.93 9.38
N THR A 9 8.96 3.16 9.55
CA THR A 9 10.35 3.58 9.31
C THR A 9 10.91 4.28 10.54
N MET A 10 12.22 4.21 10.72
CA MET A 10 12.94 4.98 11.71
C MET A 10 14.19 5.57 11.04
N ASN A 11 14.35 6.88 11.13
CA ASN A 11 15.44 7.62 10.46
C ASN A 11 15.54 7.29 8.95
N GLY A 12 14.38 7.13 8.28
CA GLY A 12 14.31 6.78 6.87
C GLY A 12 14.53 5.30 6.53
N ALA A 13 14.93 4.46 7.50
CA ALA A 13 15.12 3.03 7.28
C ALA A 13 13.83 2.26 7.55
N TYR A 14 13.53 1.27 6.70
CA TYR A 14 12.41 0.35 6.88
C TYR A 14 12.63 -0.52 8.14
N ILE A 15 11.64 -0.54 9.03
CA ILE A 15 11.64 -1.36 10.26
C ILE A 15 10.79 -2.60 10.07
N GLY A 16 9.62 -2.48 9.46
CA GLY A 16 8.71 -3.59 9.26
C GLY A 16 7.29 -3.18 8.94
N ASN A 17 6.43 -4.16 8.65
CA ASN A 17 5.01 -3.98 8.43
C ASN A 17 4.21 -4.40 9.67
N SER A 18 3.23 -3.59 10.05
CA SER A 18 2.29 -3.91 11.12
C SER A 18 1.44 -5.13 10.76
N LEU A 19 1.29 -6.06 11.70
CA LEU A 19 0.39 -7.21 11.59
C LEU A 19 -0.92 -7.01 12.37
N GLU A 20 -1.22 -5.77 12.74
CA GLU A 20 -2.48 -5.42 13.37
C GLU A 20 -3.66 -5.66 12.44
N LYS A 21 -4.86 -5.77 13.04
CA LYS A 21 -6.12 -5.80 12.30
C LYS A 21 -6.36 -4.47 11.59
N GLU A 22 -7.23 -4.51 10.60
CA GLU A 22 -7.59 -3.34 9.79
C GLU A 22 -8.12 -2.18 10.65
N GLU A 23 -8.96 -2.48 11.64
CA GLU A 23 -9.56 -1.47 12.52
C GLU A 23 -8.48 -0.71 13.31
N VAL A 24 -7.50 -1.44 13.86
CA VAL A 24 -6.38 -0.84 14.62
C VAL A 24 -5.50 0.01 13.71
N LYS A 25 -5.26 -0.42 12.48
CA LYS A 25 -4.52 0.37 11.50
C LYS A 25 -5.25 1.66 11.13
N GLN A 26 -6.55 1.59 10.93
CA GLN A 26 -7.38 2.77 10.65
C GLN A 26 -7.40 3.75 11.82
N GLU A 27 -7.47 3.25 13.05
CA GLU A 27 -7.39 4.07 14.25
C GLU A 27 -6.06 4.81 14.34
N LEU A 28 -4.94 4.12 14.13
CA LEU A 28 -3.60 4.73 14.09
C LEU A 28 -3.49 5.82 13.02
N LEU A 29 -4.01 5.57 11.84
CA LEU A 29 -3.95 6.52 10.73
C LEU A 29 -4.90 7.71 10.93
N SER A 30 -5.98 7.55 11.70
CA SER A 30 -6.94 8.62 11.97
C SER A 30 -6.34 9.82 12.71
N ALA A 31 -5.22 9.60 13.41
CA ALA A 31 -4.43 10.68 14.01
C ALA A 31 -3.80 11.65 12.99
N TYR A 32 -3.66 11.20 11.74
CA TYR A 32 -3.00 11.96 10.67
C TYR A 32 -3.96 12.34 9.53
N ILE A 33 -4.87 11.44 9.20
CA ILE A 33 -5.78 11.57 8.05
C ILE A 33 -7.21 11.37 8.53
N SER A 34 -8.12 12.23 8.09
CA SER A 34 -9.53 12.16 8.49
C SER A 34 -10.17 10.82 8.07
N ILE A 35 -11.06 10.31 8.91
CA ILE A 35 -11.77 9.05 8.68
C ILE A 35 -12.49 8.99 7.31
N PRO A 36 -13.18 10.05 6.85
CA PRO A 36 -13.77 10.03 5.51
C PRO A 36 -12.76 9.80 4.39
N VAL A 37 -11.56 10.36 4.49
CA VAL A 37 -10.49 10.13 3.51
C VAL A 37 -10.01 8.69 3.57
N LEU A 38 -9.81 8.13 4.76
CA LEU A 38 -9.42 6.72 4.94
C LEU A 38 -10.46 5.77 4.34
N ASN A 39 -11.74 6.01 4.58
CA ASN A 39 -12.83 5.18 4.07
C ASN A 39 -12.96 5.28 2.53
N ASN A 40 -12.60 6.41 1.95
CA ASN A 40 -12.68 6.65 0.51
C ASN A 40 -11.40 6.26 -0.26
N ILE A 41 -10.33 5.88 0.44
CA ILE A 41 -9.05 5.52 -0.23
C ILE A 41 -9.27 4.44 -1.29
N ALA A 42 -9.97 3.37 -0.96
CA ALA A 42 -10.20 2.26 -1.89
C ALA A 42 -10.97 2.73 -3.13
N GLN A 43 -12.00 3.54 -2.96
CA GLN A 43 -12.81 4.09 -4.06
C GLN A 43 -12.00 5.09 -4.90
N THR A 44 -11.20 5.93 -4.26
CA THR A 44 -10.31 6.87 -4.94
C THR A 44 -9.31 6.14 -5.82
N LEU A 45 -8.66 5.10 -5.28
CA LEU A 45 -7.72 4.27 -6.03
C LEU A 45 -8.40 3.54 -7.19
N GLU A 46 -9.57 2.98 -6.97
CA GLU A 46 -10.33 2.30 -8.02
C GLU A 46 -10.68 3.25 -9.17
N THR A 47 -11.09 4.48 -8.86
CA THR A 47 -11.36 5.53 -9.84
C THR A 47 -10.11 5.94 -10.61
N LEU A 48 -9.00 6.17 -9.92
CA LEU A 48 -7.73 6.55 -10.54
C LEU A 48 -7.19 5.43 -11.44
N LEU A 49 -7.18 4.20 -10.97
CA LEU A 49 -6.72 3.05 -11.74
C LEU A 49 -7.59 2.78 -12.96
N SER A 50 -8.91 2.84 -12.81
CA SER A 50 -9.84 2.67 -13.93
C SER A 50 -9.65 3.75 -14.98
N LYS A 51 -9.46 4.99 -14.58
CA LYS A 51 -9.21 6.11 -15.50
C LYS A 51 -7.91 5.91 -16.28
N HIS A 52 -6.83 5.49 -15.63
CA HIS A 52 -5.55 5.24 -16.28
C HIS A 52 -5.60 4.03 -17.21
N LEU A 53 -6.22 2.94 -16.79
CA LEU A 53 -6.43 1.76 -17.63
C LEU A 53 -7.31 2.05 -18.86
N MET A 54 -8.38 2.85 -18.69
CA MET A 54 -9.23 3.27 -19.82
C MET A 54 -8.50 4.21 -20.79
N LEU A 55 -7.65 5.11 -20.28
CA LEU A 55 -6.84 5.98 -21.14
C LEU A 55 -5.85 5.17 -21.98
N HIS A 56 -5.27 4.14 -21.39
CA HIS A 56 -4.36 3.23 -22.10
C HIS A 56 -5.10 2.45 -23.20
N ASN A 57 -6.28 1.91 -22.90
CA ASN A 57 -7.11 1.24 -23.89
C ASN A 57 -7.58 2.16 -25.01
N LYS A 58 -7.88 3.43 -24.75
CA LYS A 58 -8.22 4.40 -25.78
C LYS A 58 -7.03 4.76 -26.66
N CYS A 59 -5.84 4.83 -26.11
CA CYS A 59 -4.62 5.08 -26.87
C CYS A 59 -4.26 3.88 -27.78
N LEU A 60 -4.49 2.66 -27.31
CA LEU A 60 -4.30 1.42 -28.10
C LEU A 60 -5.31 1.27 -29.22
N LEU A 61 -6.55 1.72 -29.04
CA LEU A 61 -7.58 1.72 -30.10
C LEU A 61 -7.29 2.73 -31.22
N ALA A 62 -6.46 3.74 -30.95
CA ALA A 62 -6.05 4.73 -31.98
C ALA A 62 -4.89 4.23 -32.86
N VAL A 63 -4.19 3.18 -32.46
CA VAL A 63 -3.11 2.54 -33.23
C VAL A 63 -3.63 1.21 -33.77
N SER A 64 -4.23 1.27 -34.96
CA SER A 64 -4.85 0.13 -35.63
C SER A 64 -3.81 -0.85 -36.19
N THR A 65 -3.32 -1.77 -35.36
CA THR A 65 -2.81 -3.05 -35.82
C THR A 65 -3.21 -4.13 -34.83
N VAL A 66 -3.92 -5.12 -35.33
CA VAL A 66 -4.60 -6.20 -34.59
C VAL A 66 -3.64 -7.03 -33.71
N GLU A 67 -2.35 -6.98 -33.92
CA GLU A 67 -1.33 -7.75 -33.18
C GLU A 67 -0.97 -7.14 -31.81
N PHE A 68 -1.32 -5.89 -31.56
CA PHE A 68 -0.98 -5.22 -30.31
C PHE A 68 -2.08 -5.33 -29.22
N LEU A 69 -3.24 -5.84 -29.57
CA LEU A 69 -4.41 -5.91 -28.69
C LEU A 69 -4.33 -7.01 -27.62
N THR A 70 -3.34 -7.89 -27.66
CA THR A 70 -3.22 -9.01 -26.71
C THR A 70 -2.36 -8.70 -25.49
N SER A 71 -1.84 -7.50 -25.35
CA SER A 71 -0.68 -7.33 -24.47
C SER A 71 -0.89 -6.55 -23.17
N VAL A 72 -2.06 -6.01 -22.82
CA VAL A 72 -2.12 -5.14 -21.61
C VAL A 72 -3.38 -5.24 -20.78
N LEU A 73 -3.80 -6.45 -20.45
CA LEU A 73 -4.63 -6.65 -19.29
C LEU A 73 -3.79 -7.30 -18.22
N TYR A 74 -3.29 -6.48 -17.29
CA TYR A 74 -2.63 -7.04 -16.12
C TYR A 74 -3.66 -7.76 -15.25
N TYR A 75 -3.46 -9.06 -15.10
CA TYR A 75 -4.22 -9.93 -14.22
C TYR A 75 -3.30 -10.39 -13.10
N GLY A 76 -3.44 -9.81 -11.89
CA GLY A 76 -2.55 -10.20 -10.81
C GLY A 76 -2.69 -9.36 -9.55
N ALA A 77 -1.72 -9.54 -8.66
CA ALA A 77 -1.64 -8.77 -7.43
C ALA A 77 -1.18 -7.34 -7.74
N LEU A 78 -1.89 -6.36 -7.22
CA LEU A 78 -1.59 -4.94 -7.34
C LEU A 78 -1.34 -4.35 -5.96
N GLY A 79 -0.21 -3.68 -5.78
CA GLY A 79 0.07 -2.83 -4.63
C GLY A 79 0.12 -1.37 -5.05
N VAL A 80 -0.44 -0.49 -4.23
CA VAL A 80 -0.32 0.96 -4.40
C VAL A 80 0.30 1.52 -3.13
N ASP A 81 1.43 2.18 -3.30
CA ASP A 81 2.11 2.85 -2.21
C ASP A 81 1.59 4.28 -2.07
N MET A 82 1.23 4.63 -0.84
CA MET A 82 0.71 5.92 -0.45
C MET A 82 1.63 6.54 0.59
N MET A 83 1.62 7.86 0.69
CA MET A 83 2.45 8.59 1.66
C MET A 83 1.63 9.64 2.38
N ILE A 84 1.76 9.69 3.71
CA ILE A 84 1.28 10.80 4.54
C ILE A 84 2.43 11.77 4.69
N VAL A 85 2.21 13.02 4.30
CA VAL A 85 3.20 14.08 4.40
C VAL A 85 2.72 15.19 5.31
N ALA A 86 3.63 15.75 6.11
CA ALA A 86 3.33 16.94 6.88
C ALA A 86 3.13 18.14 5.94
N ASN A 87 2.06 18.90 6.19
CA ASN A 87 1.71 20.09 5.43
C ASN A 87 1.50 21.25 6.40
N GLY A 88 2.51 22.06 6.57
CA GLY A 88 2.42 23.22 7.46
C GLY A 88 3.79 23.75 7.90
N SER A 89 3.79 24.97 8.37
CA SER A 89 4.94 25.63 8.98
C SER A 89 5.05 25.22 10.46
N ARG A 90 6.22 25.46 11.09
CA ARG A 90 6.44 25.23 12.51
C ARG A 90 5.30 25.82 13.36
N GLY A 91 4.51 24.95 13.99
CA GLY A 91 3.44 25.32 14.93
C GLY A 91 2.03 24.96 14.51
N ASP A 92 1.76 24.75 13.21
CA ASP A 92 0.45 24.26 12.71
C ASP A 92 0.71 23.15 11.70
N VAL A 93 0.94 21.94 12.23
CA VAL A 93 1.29 20.77 11.41
C VAL A 93 0.01 20.03 11.04
N GLY A 94 -0.48 20.29 9.83
CA GLY A 94 -1.47 19.42 9.19
C GLY A 94 -0.78 18.27 8.43
N PHE A 95 -1.60 17.31 8.01
CA PHE A 95 -1.14 16.18 7.19
C PHE A 95 -1.95 16.07 5.92
N LYS A 96 -1.31 15.64 4.84
CA LYS A 96 -1.96 15.32 3.57
C LYS A 96 -1.60 13.91 3.14
N LEU A 97 -2.55 13.24 2.51
CA LEU A 97 -2.33 11.95 1.88
C LEU A 97 -1.98 12.16 0.39
N HIS A 98 -0.84 11.61 -0.02
CA HIS A 98 -0.54 11.33 -1.41
C HIS A 98 -1.03 9.92 -1.74
N PRO A 99 -2.15 9.78 -2.47
CA PRO A 99 -2.82 8.49 -2.64
C PRO A 99 -2.14 7.58 -3.66
N LEU A 100 -1.20 8.10 -4.43
CA LEU A 100 -0.53 7.37 -5.48
C LEU A 100 0.92 7.83 -5.60
N VAL A 101 1.83 7.13 -4.91
CA VAL A 101 3.28 7.33 -5.01
C VAL A 101 3.88 6.35 -6.01
N GLU A 102 3.51 5.07 -5.89
CA GLU A 102 4.00 4.00 -6.75
C GLU A 102 2.91 2.95 -6.96
N ILE A 103 2.87 2.38 -8.17
CA ILE A 103 2.04 1.22 -8.49
C ILE A 103 2.95 0.01 -8.71
N ASN A 104 2.75 -1.03 -7.92
CA ASN A 104 3.48 -2.28 -7.98
C ASN A 104 2.60 -3.37 -8.62
N LEU A 105 2.85 -3.72 -9.88
CA LEU A 105 2.14 -4.80 -10.59
C LEU A 105 2.69 -6.18 -10.20
N ARG A 106 2.73 -6.45 -8.92
CA ARG A 106 3.25 -7.69 -8.33
C ARG A 106 2.78 -7.85 -6.89
N ARG A 107 3.02 -9.00 -6.31
CA ARG A 107 2.90 -9.15 -4.85
C ARG A 107 3.97 -8.30 -4.16
N THR A 108 3.58 -7.58 -3.14
CA THR A 108 4.44 -6.75 -2.29
C THR A 108 4.52 -7.33 -0.88
N MET A 109 5.43 -6.80 -0.07
CA MET A 109 5.48 -7.12 1.37
C MET A 109 4.16 -6.81 2.08
N GLY A 110 3.43 -5.79 1.61
CA GLY A 110 2.09 -5.48 2.11
C GLY A 110 1.11 -6.64 1.96
N HIS A 111 1.15 -7.39 0.86
CA HIS A 111 0.30 -8.57 0.68
C HIS A 111 0.65 -9.70 1.65
N VAL A 112 1.95 -9.88 1.95
CA VAL A 112 2.39 -10.86 2.96
C VAL A 112 1.89 -10.45 4.33
N ALA A 113 2.06 -9.17 4.70
CA ALA A 113 1.59 -8.63 5.96
C ALA A 113 0.07 -8.81 6.14
N LEU A 114 -0.72 -8.53 5.10
CA LEU A 114 -2.17 -8.72 5.12
C LEU A 114 -2.56 -10.19 5.31
N SER A 115 -1.85 -11.12 4.68
CA SER A 115 -2.09 -12.55 4.86
C SER A 115 -1.80 -13.02 6.28
N LEU A 116 -0.76 -12.48 6.90
CA LEU A 116 -0.35 -12.81 8.26
C LEU A 116 -1.23 -12.15 9.32
N SER A 117 -1.69 -10.91 9.09
CA SER A 117 -2.53 -10.17 10.05
C SER A 117 -3.87 -10.84 10.35
N ASN A 118 -4.33 -11.76 9.48
CA ASN A 118 -5.53 -12.56 9.74
C ASN A 118 -5.33 -13.65 10.81
N LYS A 119 -4.08 -13.95 11.18
CA LYS A 119 -3.78 -14.96 12.20
C LYS A 119 -3.74 -14.31 13.59
N LYS A 120 -4.57 -14.81 14.52
CA LYS A 120 -4.63 -14.29 15.91
C LYS A 120 -3.28 -14.28 16.61
N SER A 121 -2.42 -15.26 16.33
CA SER A 121 -1.07 -15.39 16.94
C SER A 121 -0.10 -14.28 16.53
N PHE A 122 -0.41 -13.50 15.48
CA PHE A 122 0.44 -12.44 14.98
C PHE A 122 -0.06 -11.03 15.28
N GLN A 123 -1.23 -10.91 15.94
CA GLN A 123 -1.73 -9.61 16.39
C GLN A 123 -0.74 -8.98 17.39
N HIS A 124 -0.63 -7.67 17.38
CA HIS A 124 0.33 -6.87 18.17
C HIS A 124 1.79 -7.14 17.82
N LYS A 125 2.03 -7.70 16.64
CA LYS A 125 3.38 -7.98 16.13
C LYS A 125 3.66 -7.18 14.87
N MET A 126 4.91 -7.22 14.47
CA MET A 126 5.41 -6.64 13.24
C MET A 126 6.14 -7.70 12.45
N MET A 127 6.00 -7.70 11.14
CA MET A 127 6.84 -8.53 10.29
C MET A 127 7.95 -7.68 9.66
N ARG A 128 9.12 -8.27 9.55
CA ARG A 128 10.25 -7.72 8.80
C ARG A 128 10.81 -8.77 7.86
N ILE A 129 11.18 -8.35 6.67
CA ILE A 129 11.86 -9.20 5.69
C ILE A 129 13.25 -8.62 5.47
N ASP A 130 14.26 -9.40 5.77
CA ASP A 130 15.67 -9.09 5.52
C ASP A 130 16.22 -9.99 4.42
N ASN A 131 17.28 -9.53 3.74
CA ASN A 131 18.02 -10.30 2.74
C ASN A 131 19.49 -10.36 3.15
N ASP A 132 20.05 -11.54 3.24
CA ASP A 132 21.47 -11.77 3.56
C ASP A 132 22.40 -11.79 2.33
N GLY A 133 21.83 -11.47 1.15
CA GLY A 133 22.52 -11.52 -0.14
C GLY A 133 22.25 -12.80 -0.92
N SER A 134 21.73 -13.86 -0.27
CA SER A 134 21.39 -15.14 -0.92
C SER A 134 19.93 -15.54 -0.69
N HIS A 135 19.37 -15.23 0.48
CA HIS A 135 18.02 -15.63 0.88
C HIS A 135 17.26 -14.50 1.55
N TYR A 136 15.93 -14.58 1.45
CA TYR A 136 15.02 -13.71 2.19
C TYR A 136 14.58 -14.39 3.49
N HIS A 137 14.69 -13.67 4.60
CA HIS A 137 14.31 -14.13 5.93
C HIS A 137 13.11 -13.34 6.43
N LEU A 138 12.06 -14.05 6.84
CA LEU A 138 10.88 -13.46 7.47
C LEU A 138 11.04 -13.52 8.99
N HIS A 139 11.01 -12.36 9.63
CA HIS A 139 11.01 -12.19 11.07
C HIS A 139 9.65 -11.71 11.56
N ILE A 140 9.16 -12.30 12.65
CA ILE A 140 7.99 -11.84 13.38
C ILE A 140 8.48 -11.27 14.71
N LEU A 141 8.36 -9.96 14.85
CA LEU A 141 8.89 -9.19 15.97
C LEU A 141 7.74 -8.76 16.88
N ASN A 142 7.98 -8.72 18.18
CA ASN A 142 7.08 -8.05 19.10
C ASN A 142 7.16 -6.56 18.82
N LYS A 143 6.01 -5.89 18.87
CA LYS A 143 5.97 -4.44 18.80
C LYS A 143 6.42 -3.91 20.16
N ASP A 144 7.61 -3.32 20.23
CA ASP A 144 8.08 -2.66 21.45
C ASP A 144 7.06 -1.58 21.82
N ARG A 145 6.66 -1.58 23.08
CA ARG A 145 5.68 -0.64 23.63
C ARG A 145 6.26 0.73 23.81
#